data_3810a5219249f0c8adb44ee11e51b0eb
#
_entry.id   3810a5219249f0c8adb44ee11e51b0eb
#
_cell.length_a   1.000
_cell.length_b   1.000
_cell.length_c   1.000
_cell.angle_alpha   90.00
_cell.angle_beta   90.00
_cell.angle_gamma   90.00
#
_symmetry.space_group_name_H-M   'P 1'
#
loop_
_entity.id
_entity.type
_entity.pdbx_description
1 polymer ?
#
loop_
_entity_poly.entity_id
_entity_poly.type
_entity_poly.pdbx_seq_one_letter_code
_entity_poly.pdbx_strand_id
1 'polypeptide(L)'
;MKIDLGDLNAFVAVARAKGFREGARSVGSSASGLSEAVRRLEAELGVRLLNRSTRSVSLTEAGQRLLERLGPALTEVESALDVVNGFRDTPAGTLRLNVPISAVRLVLPAIVPAFLAAHPKIRLEVIAEESFVDILAAGCDAGIRYDERLEQDMIAVPIGPRVQRFATAAAPSYLDRHGRPQHPNDLLEHACLRGRFPSGSMPPWEFEREGEVVRVEPTGPLLVSIGGAVDLAIDAAIAGTGIVSLFEDWLRPLFDRGVLEPVLEPWWPSFPGPFLYYPGRRLVPAPLRAFIDFIKAAGEAGDPGT
;
A
#
# COMPACT_ATOMS: atom_id res chain seq x y z
N MET A 1 36.29 18.07 3.29
CA MET A 1 35.38 17.15 2.55
C MET A 1 34.23 17.98 2.07
N LYS A 2 34.08 18.18 0.76
CA LYS A 2 33.01 19.04 0.17
C LYS A 2 32.10 18.14 -0.64
N ILE A 3 31.26 17.38 0.06
CA ILE A 3 30.29 16.46 -0.57
C ILE A 3 29.16 17.30 -1.17
N ASP A 4 28.85 17.10 -2.44
CA ASP A 4 27.75 17.76 -3.13
C ASP A 4 26.42 17.04 -2.82
N LEU A 5 25.36 17.81 -2.50
CA LEU A 5 24.02 17.28 -2.24
C LEU A 5 23.45 16.55 -3.46
N GLY A 6 23.81 16.99 -4.67
CA GLY A 6 23.44 16.32 -5.92
C GLY A 6 24.03 14.91 -6.04
N ASP A 7 25.27 14.70 -5.55
CA ASP A 7 25.91 13.40 -5.56
C ASP A 7 25.27 12.43 -4.53
N LEU A 8 24.85 12.98 -3.38
CA LEU A 8 24.07 12.21 -2.38
C LEU A 8 22.70 11.81 -2.93
N ASN A 9 21.99 12.72 -3.59
CA ASN A 9 20.71 12.44 -4.25
C ASN A 9 20.86 11.39 -5.35
N ALA A 10 21.91 11.48 -6.16
CA ALA A 10 22.21 10.52 -7.21
C ALA A 10 22.43 9.10 -6.63
N PHE A 11 23.17 8.98 -5.54
CA PHE A 11 23.35 7.72 -4.84
C PHE A 11 22.02 7.12 -4.35
N VAL A 12 21.19 7.93 -3.66
CA VAL A 12 19.87 7.47 -3.16
C VAL A 12 18.96 7.04 -4.29
N ALA A 13 18.90 7.80 -5.39
CA ALA A 13 18.10 7.45 -6.57
C ALA A 13 18.51 6.10 -7.19
N VAL A 14 19.83 5.88 -7.37
CA VAL A 14 20.34 4.62 -7.91
C VAL A 14 20.13 3.45 -6.95
N ALA A 15 20.33 3.67 -5.64
CA ALA A 15 20.15 2.66 -4.60
C ALA A 15 18.70 2.17 -4.52
N ARG A 16 17.73 3.10 -4.47
CA ARG A 16 16.30 2.79 -4.45
C ARG A 16 15.82 2.08 -5.72
N ALA A 17 16.26 2.56 -6.87
CA ALA A 17 15.90 1.99 -8.17
C ALA A 17 16.66 0.69 -8.50
N LYS A 18 17.67 0.29 -7.71
CA LYS A 18 18.57 -0.85 -7.96
C LYS A 18 19.21 -0.82 -9.36
N GLY A 19 19.34 0.40 -9.92
CA GLY A 19 19.87 0.57 -11.27
C GLY A 19 20.03 2.03 -11.72
N PHE A 20 21.05 2.30 -12.55
CA PHE A 20 21.34 3.65 -13.01
C PHE A 20 20.30 4.20 -14.03
N ARG A 21 19.73 3.35 -14.88
CA ARG A 21 18.72 3.78 -15.85
C ARG A 21 17.41 4.16 -15.19
N GLU A 22 16.92 3.33 -14.29
CA GLU A 22 15.68 3.58 -13.57
C GLU A 22 15.86 4.75 -12.58
N GLY A 23 16.99 4.80 -11.85
CA GLY A 23 17.33 5.95 -11.00
C GLY A 23 17.41 7.26 -11.78
N ALA A 24 17.95 7.25 -13.02
CA ALA A 24 18.00 8.43 -13.86
C ALA A 24 16.60 8.92 -14.27
N ARG A 25 15.70 8.00 -14.59
CA ARG A 25 14.29 8.35 -14.89
C ARG A 25 13.59 8.98 -13.70
N SER A 26 13.83 8.46 -12.49
CA SER A 26 13.15 8.95 -11.27
C SER A 26 13.54 10.40 -10.90
N VAL A 27 14.76 10.84 -11.28
CA VAL A 27 15.26 12.19 -10.97
C VAL A 27 15.43 13.11 -12.18
N GLY A 28 14.93 12.70 -13.36
CA GLY A 28 15.00 13.51 -14.57
C GLY A 28 16.44 13.76 -15.08
N SER A 29 17.36 12.80 -14.89
CA SER A 29 18.77 12.89 -15.22
C SER A 29 19.19 11.83 -16.25
N SER A 30 20.47 11.82 -16.65
CA SER A 30 21.03 10.77 -17.49
C SER A 30 21.70 9.67 -16.64
N ALA A 31 21.69 8.42 -17.13
CA ALA A 31 22.34 7.31 -16.44
C ALA A 31 23.86 7.53 -16.30
N SER A 32 24.50 8.20 -17.28
CA SER A 32 25.91 8.57 -17.22
C SER A 32 26.17 9.63 -16.16
N GLY A 33 25.32 10.65 -16.06
CA GLY A 33 25.41 11.69 -15.03
C GLY A 33 25.28 11.12 -13.62
N LEU A 34 24.32 10.23 -13.38
CA LEU A 34 24.21 9.57 -12.08
C LEU A 34 25.42 8.66 -11.77
N SER A 35 25.94 7.96 -12.78
CA SER A 35 27.13 7.13 -12.60
C SER A 35 28.37 7.94 -12.20
N GLU A 36 28.53 9.12 -12.78
CA GLU A 36 29.62 10.04 -12.47
C GLU A 36 29.44 10.67 -11.08
N ALA A 37 28.25 11.12 -10.74
CA ALA A 37 27.91 11.65 -9.41
C ALA A 37 28.22 10.65 -8.30
N VAL A 38 27.78 9.39 -8.46
CA VAL A 38 28.06 8.33 -7.48
C VAL A 38 29.57 8.02 -7.42
N ARG A 39 30.31 8.07 -8.54
CA ARG A 39 31.79 7.89 -8.50
C ARG A 39 32.48 9.00 -7.74
N ARG A 40 32.07 10.25 -7.92
CA ARG A 40 32.62 11.37 -7.15
C ARG A 40 32.38 11.19 -5.68
N LEU A 41 31.16 10.82 -5.29
CA LEU A 41 30.80 10.55 -3.90
C LEU A 41 31.66 9.43 -3.29
N GLU A 42 31.80 8.28 -3.98
CA GLU A 42 32.62 7.16 -3.53
C GLU A 42 34.11 7.56 -3.40
N ALA A 43 34.62 8.37 -4.34
CA ALA A 43 35.98 8.87 -4.29
C ALA A 43 36.24 9.84 -3.11
N GLU A 44 35.31 10.75 -2.82
CA GLU A 44 35.41 11.66 -1.69
C GLU A 44 35.29 10.94 -0.35
N LEU A 45 34.44 9.92 -0.26
CA LEU A 45 34.26 9.10 0.95
C LEU A 45 35.37 8.06 1.12
N GLY A 46 36.13 7.75 0.08
CA GLY A 46 37.17 6.71 0.09
C GLY A 46 36.64 5.29 0.23
N VAL A 47 35.33 5.08 -0.02
CA VAL A 47 34.66 3.81 0.14
C VAL A 47 33.64 3.57 -0.97
N ARG A 48 33.53 2.31 -1.43
CA ARG A 48 32.49 1.93 -2.37
C ARG A 48 31.13 1.80 -1.68
N LEU A 49 30.11 2.41 -2.27
CA LEU A 49 28.74 2.34 -1.81
C LEU A 49 27.91 1.35 -2.62
N LEU A 50 28.28 1.14 -3.90
CA LEU A 50 27.58 0.24 -4.81
C LEU A 50 28.50 -0.84 -5.37
N ASN A 51 28.01 -2.08 -5.39
CA ASN A 51 28.55 -3.15 -6.21
C ASN A 51 27.92 -3.05 -7.60
N ARG A 52 28.76 -2.94 -8.63
CA ARG A 52 28.33 -2.76 -10.02
C ARG A 52 28.72 -3.99 -10.83
N SER A 53 27.77 -4.62 -11.47
CA SER A 53 28.00 -5.62 -12.50
C SER A 53 27.35 -5.17 -13.81
N THR A 54 27.62 -5.84 -14.88
CA THR A 54 26.98 -5.56 -16.19
C THR A 54 25.47 -5.85 -16.17
N ARG A 55 24.97 -6.56 -15.15
CA ARG A 55 23.59 -7.03 -15.04
C ARG A 55 22.81 -6.46 -13.85
N SER A 56 23.51 -5.95 -12.81
CA SER A 56 22.85 -5.52 -11.57
C SER A 56 23.66 -4.49 -10.81
N VAL A 57 22.96 -3.69 -10.02
CA VAL A 57 23.51 -2.78 -9.02
C VAL A 57 22.96 -3.20 -7.66
N SER A 58 23.85 -3.42 -6.68
CA SER A 58 23.48 -3.71 -5.29
C SER A 58 24.28 -2.83 -4.33
N LEU A 59 23.76 -2.61 -3.13
CA LEU A 59 24.44 -1.86 -2.08
C LEU A 59 25.62 -2.67 -1.50
N THR A 60 26.69 -1.99 -1.12
CA THR A 60 27.66 -2.50 -0.17
C THR A 60 27.12 -2.32 1.26
N GLU A 61 27.77 -2.91 2.28
CA GLU A 61 27.40 -2.66 3.68
C GLU A 61 27.50 -1.17 4.03
N ALA A 62 28.55 -0.48 3.56
CA ALA A 62 28.69 0.97 3.74
C ALA A 62 27.59 1.75 3.02
N GLY A 63 27.20 1.32 1.80
CA GLY A 63 26.10 1.90 1.05
C GLY A 63 24.76 1.71 1.75
N GLN A 64 24.51 0.54 2.33
CA GLN A 64 23.30 0.25 3.07
C GLN A 64 23.16 1.16 4.30
N ARG A 65 24.21 1.22 5.13
CA ARG A 65 24.24 2.09 6.32
C ARG A 65 24.10 3.58 5.97
N LEU A 66 24.71 4.01 4.88
CA LEU A 66 24.56 5.39 4.40
C LEU A 66 23.13 5.67 3.95
N LEU A 67 22.51 4.76 3.18
CA LEU A 67 21.14 4.93 2.68
C LEU A 67 20.13 5.03 3.82
N GLU A 68 20.26 4.21 4.86
CA GLU A 68 19.41 4.22 6.05
C GLU A 68 19.41 5.56 6.79
N ARG A 69 20.54 6.26 6.78
CA ARG A 69 20.67 7.57 7.41
C ARG A 69 20.35 8.72 6.46
N LEU A 70 20.78 8.60 5.22
CA LEU A 70 20.67 9.64 4.21
C LEU A 70 19.26 9.77 3.65
N GLY A 71 18.56 8.63 3.48
CA GLY A 71 17.20 8.64 2.97
C GLY A 71 16.27 9.56 3.77
N PRO A 72 16.12 9.37 5.10
CA PRO A 72 15.34 10.24 5.94
C PRO A 72 15.82 11.70 5.95
N ALA A 73 17.14 11.93 5.95
CA ALA A 73 17.72 13.27 5.98
C ALA A 73 17.41 14.07 4.70
N LEU A 74 17.47 13.45 3.53
CA LEU A 74 17.11 14.10 2.27
C LEU A 74 15.62 14.41 2.19
N THR A 75 14.76 13.51 2.69
CA THR A 75 13.32 13.79 2.82
C THR A 75 13.06 14.99 3.74
N GLU A 76 13.87 15.19 4.78
CA GLU A 76 13.75 16.34 5.66
C GLU A 76 14.21 17.64 4.97
N VAL A 77 15.25 17.59 4.14
CA VAL A 77 15.67 18.72 3.32
C VAL A 77 14.60 19.10 2.30
N GLU A 78 14.02 18.12 1.61
CA GLU A 78 12.88 18.33 0.68
C GLU A 78 11.70 18.97 1.43
N SER A 79 11.36 18.46 2.63
CA SER A 79 10.30 19.01 3.48
C SER A 79 10.59 20.44 3.93
N ALA A 80 11.84 20.78 4.24
CA ALA A 80 12.23 22.15 4.61
C ALA A 80 12.07 23.13 3.43
N LEU A 81 12.35 22.66 2.21
CA LEU A 81 12.13 23.46 0.99
C LEU A 81 10.62 23.62 0.70
N ASP A 82 9.82 22.62 1.02
CA ASP A 82 8.36 22.66 0.88
C ASP A 82 7.69 23.62 1.87
N VAL A 83 8.29 23.88 3.03
CA VAL A 83 7.83 24.95 3.91
C VAL A 83 7.86 26.31 3.19
N VAL A 84 8.91 26.56 2.40
CA VAL A 84 9.00 27.78 1.57
C VAL A 84 7.98 27.76 0.43
N ASN A 85 7.69 26.59 -0.13
CA ASN A 85 6.66 26.40 -1.14
C ASN A 85 5.23 26.55 -0.57
N GLY A 86 5.02 26.29 0.72
CA GLY A 86 3.75 26.55 1.44
C GLY A 86 3.35 28.04 1.47
N PHE A 87 4.27 28.94 1.19
CA PHE A 87 3.99 30.37 0.93
C PHE A 87 3.60 30.66 -0.52
N ARG A 88 3.60 29.67 -1.40
CA ARG A 88 3.05 29.79 -2.75
C ARG A 88 1.64 29.22 -2.74
N ASP A 89 0.70 29.92 -3.33
CA ASP A 89 -0.74 29.62 -3.36
C ASP A 89 -1.11 28.28 -4.05
N THR A 90 -0.14 27.47 -4.45
CA THR A 90 -0.39 26.21 -5.18
C THR A 90 0.55 25.11 -4.68
N PRO A 91 0.03 24.08 -3.98
CA PRO A 91 0.83 22.92 -3.57
C PRO A 91 1.48 22.22 -4.78
N ALA A 92 2.78 21.92 -4.67
CA ALA A 92 3.56 21.28 -5.73
C ALA A 92 4.59 20.31 -5.13
N GLY A 93 5.05 19.34 -5.91
CA GLY A 93 6.04 18.34 -5.48
C GLY A 93 5.53 16.90 -5.60
N THR A 94 6.23 15.96 -4.99
CA THR A 94 5.86 14.54 -5.03
C THR A 94 5.27 14.12 -3.69
N LEU A 95 4.11 13.44 -3.76
CA LEU A 95 3.50 12.74 -2.63
C LEU A 95 3.72 11.23 -2.81
N ARG A 96 4.35 10.58 -1.84
CA ARG A 96 4.60 9.14 -1.84
C ARG A 96 3.77 8.44 -0.79
N LEU A 97 2.91 7.52 -1.22
CA LEU A 97 2.03 6.73 -0.35
C LEU A 97 2.42 5.25 -0.38
N ASN A 98 2.56 4.65 0.80
CA ASN A 98 2.66 3.20 0.95
C ASN A 98 1.29 2.64 1.37
N VAL A 99 0.72 1.74 0.57
CA VAL A 99 -0.68 1.32 0.74
C VAL A 99 -0.85 -0.18 0.50
N PRO A 100 -1.82 -0.86 1.15
CA PRO A 100 -2.16 -2.23 0.81
C PRO A 100 -2.92 -2.27 -0.52
N ILE A 101 -2.89 -3.41 -1.19
CA ILE A 101 -3.61 -3.62 -2.47
C ILE A 101 -5.11 -3.35 -2.33
N SER A 102 -5.69 -3.69 -1.19
CA SER A 102 -7.10 -3.39 -0.90
C SER A 102 -7.41 -1.89 -0.99
N ALA A 103 -6.53 -1.03 -0.46
CA ALA A 103 -6.72 0.41 -0.57
C ALA A 103 -6.51 0.92 -2.01
N VAL A 104 -5.56 0.34 -2.76
CA VAL A 104 -5.38 0.66 -4.19
C VAL A 104 -6.66 0.37 -4.97
N ARG A 105 -7.35 -0.70 -4.63
CA ARG A 105 -8.53 -1.14 -5.39
C ARG A 105 -9.83 -0.51 -4.90
N LEU A 106 -10.00 -0.34 -3.59
CA LEU A 106 -11.29 0.02 -2.99
C LEU A 106 -11.37 1.48 -2.52
N VAL A 107 -10.23 2.14 -2.31
CA VAL A 107 -10.19 3.49 -1.72
C VAL A 107 -9.66 4.52 -2.70
N LEU A 108 -8.47 4.31 -3.24
CA LEU A 108 -7.79 5.29 -4.07
C LEU A 108 -8.48 5.64 -5.39
N PRO A 109 -9.20 4.72 -6.09
CA PRO A 109 -9.89 5.06 -7.33
C PRO A 109 -10.95 6.16 -7.19
N ALA A 110 -11.61 6.25 -6.04
CA ALA A 110 -12.60 7.29 -5.77
C ALA A 110 -11.96 8.65 -5.44
N ILE A 111 -10.69 8.67 -5.01
CA ILE A 111 -10.02 9.87 -4.47
C ILE A 111 -9.01 10.44 -5.47
N VAL A 112 -8.14 9.59 -6.02
CA VAL A 112 -6.96 10.01 -6.78
C VAL A 112 -7.27 10.82 -8.03
N PRO A 113 -8.25 10.45 -8.88
CA PRO A 113 -8.54 11.24 -10.09
C PRO A 113 -8.96 12.67 -9.77
N ALA A 114 -9.84 12.85 -8.79
CA ALA A 114 -10.32 14.16 -8.38
C ALA A 114 -9.23 14.98 -7.68
N PHE A 115 -8.40 14.34 -6.83
CA PHE A 115 -7.27 14.98 -6.19
C PHE A 115 -6.24 15.50 -7.20
N LEU A 116 -5.85 14.68 -8.18
CA LEU A 116 -4.86 15.09 -9.20
C LEU A 116 -5.42 16.17 -10.13
N ALA A 117 -6.72 16.16 -10.42
CA ALA A 117 -7.36 17.24 -11.17
C ALA A 117 -7.35 18.57 -10.40
N ALA A 118 -7.56 18.53 -9.08
CA ALA A 118 -7.51 19.71 -8.21
C ALA A 118 -6.08 20.23 -7.97
N HIS A 119 -5.07 19.34 -8.03
CA HIS A 119 -3.67 19.66 -7.73
C HIS A 119 -2.72 19.23 -8.84
N PRO A 120 -2.79 19.85 -10.03
CA PRO A 120 -2.04 19.41 -11.24
C PRO A 120 -0.51 19.52 -11.13
N LYS A 121 0.00 20.21 -10.10
CA LYS A 121 1.45 20.31 -9.84
C LYS A 121 1.95 19.27 -8.84
N ILE A 122 1.06 18.42 -8.31
CA ILE A 122 1.44 17.30 -7.45
C ILE A 122 1.61 16.05 -8.29
N ARG A 123 2.75 15.38 -8.11
CA ARG A 123 3.00 14.03 -8.59
C ARG A 123 2.70 13.04 -7.48
N LEU A 124 1.78 12.10 -7.70
CA LEU A 124 1.47 11.04 -6.76
C LEU A 124 2.23 9.76 -7.14
N GLU A 125 2.98 9.21 -6.19
CA GLU A 125 3.61 7.89 -6.26
C GLU A 125 2.94 6.96 -5.25
N VAL A 126 2.36 5.86 -5.75
CA VAL A 126 1.69 4.85 -4.91
C VAL A 126 2.52 3.58 -4.92
N ILE A 127 2.96 3.16 -3.76
CA ILE A 127 3.71 1.92 -3.53
C ILE A 127 2.76 0.93 -2.87
N ALA A 128 2.37 -0.09 -3.64
CA ALA A 128 1.45 -1.13 -3.16
C ALA A 128 2.24 -2.25 -2.47
N GLU A 129 2.05 -2.41 -1.16
CA GLU A 129 2.79 -3.37 -0.36
C GLU A 129 1.99 -3.87 0.83
N GLU A 130 1.97 -5.20 1.03
CA GLU A 130 1.23 -5.86 2.13
C GLU A 130 2.09 -6.07 3.40
N SER A 131 3.39 -5.81 3.31
CA SER A 131 4.26 -5.90 4.47
C SER A 131 4.18 -4.64 5.33
N PHE A 132 4.32 -4.83 6.64
CA PHE A 132 4.56 -3.71 7.56
C PHE A 132 5.92 -3.11 7.24
N VAL A 133 5.92 -1.92 6.70
CA VAL A 133 7.12 -1.16 6.39
C VAL A 133 7.11 0.10 7.21
N ASP A 134 8.22 0.40 7.85
CA ASP A 134 8.47 1.76 8.33
C ASP A 134 8.39 2.72 7.13
N ILE A 135 7.29 3.47 7.05
CA ILE A 135 7.01 4.39 5.93
C ILE A 135 8.12 5.41 5.74
N LEU A 136 8.78 5.83 6.82
CA LEU A 136 9.89 6.78 6.78
C LEU A 136 11.16 6.14 6.21
N ALA A 137 11.49 4.93 6.66
CA ALA A 137 12.61 4.17 6.11
C ALA A 137 12.39 3.81 4.64
N ALA A 138 11.14 3.59 4.23
CA ALA A 138 10.76 3.39 2.84
C ALA A 138 10.76 4.69 2.00
N GLY A 139 10.95 5.87 2.63
CA GLY A 139 10.93 7.17 1.96
C GLY A 139 9.54 7.57 1.47
N CYS A 140 8.49 7.12 2.16
CA CYS A 140 7.11 7.52 1.93
C CYS A 140 6.71 8.65 2.87
N ASP A 141 5.79 9.50 2.42
CA ASP A 141 5.29 10.65 3.20
C ASP A 141 4.15 10.22 4.13
N ALA A 142 3.36 9.24 3.70
CA ALA A 142 2.24 8.67 4.46
C ALA A 142 1.97 7.23 4.04
N GLY A 143 1.20 6.51 4.85
CA GLY A 143 0.70 5.19 4.52
C GLY A 143 -0.81 5.08 4.71
N ILE A 144 -1.42 4.05 4.11
CA ILE A 144 -2.80 3.66 4.40
C ILE A 144 -2.77 2.29 5.06
N ARG A 145 -3.50 2.12 6.17
CA ARG A 145 -3.65 0.84 6.88
C ARG A 145 -5.04 0.74 7.51
N TYR A 146 -5.42 -0.50 7.79
CA TYR A 146 -6.61 -0.83 8.56
C TYR A 146 -6.22 -1.00 10.01
N ASP A 147 -7.05 -0.56 10.94
CA ASP A 147 -7.03 -0.68 12.41
C ASP A 147 -5.81 -1.40 13.02
N GLU A 148 -4.64 -0.86 12.77
CA GLU A 148 -3.40 -1.42 13.25
C GLU A 148 -2.81 -0.51 14.31
N ARG A 149 -2.00 -1.08 15.17
CA ARG A 149 -1.30 -0.35 16.25
C ARG A 149 -0.45 0.75 15.62
N LEU A 150 -0.96 1.98 15.70
CA LEU A 150 -0.19 3.16 15.31
C LEU A 150 0.97 3.32 16.29
N GLU A 151 2.15 3.55 15.78
CA GLU A 151 3.30 3.93 16.60
C GLU A 151 3.01 5.26 17.32
N GLN A 152 3.62 5.46 18.51
CA GLN A 152 3.28 6.55 19.45
C GLN A 152 3.34 7.97 18.88
N ASP A 153 3.89 8.19 17.70
CA ASP A 153 4.11 9.52 17.11
C ASP A 153 3.40 9.71 15.76
N MET A 154 2.43 8.84 15.43
CA MET A 154 1.71 8.90 14.17
C MET A 154 0.35 9.57 14.33
N ILE A 155 -0.03 10.35 13.34
CA ILE A 155 -1.39 10.89 13.19
C ILE A 155 -2.15 10.02 12.21
N ALA A 156 -3.38 9.63 12.59
CA ALA A 156 -4.29 8.88 11.74
C ALA A 156 -5.47 9.76 11.31
N VAL A 157 -5.79 9.72 10.03
CA VAL A 157 -6.95 10.39 9.44
C VAL A 157 -7.76 9.33 8.69
N PRO A 158 -9.05 9.14 8.98
CA PRO A 158 -9.87 8.20 8.25
C PRO A 158 -9.91 8.54 6.76
N ILE A 159 -9.84 7.51 5.89
CA ILE A 159 -9.85 7.65 4.43
C ILE A 159 -10.74 6.59 3.79
N GLY A 160 -11.62 6.98 2.86
CA GLY A 160 -12.56 6.06 2.22
C GLY A 160 -13.73 5.63 3.12
N PRO A 161 -14.27 4.41 2.93
CA PRO A 161 -15.42 3.92 3.70
C PRO A 161 -15.13 3.86 5.19
N ARG A 162 -16.09 4.28 6.02
CA ARG A 162 -15.94 4.24 7.49
C ARG A 162 -16.05 2.84 8.08
N VAL A 163 -16.80 1.99 7.41
CA VAL A 163 -17.00 0.59 7.77
C VAL A 163 -16.80 -0.24 6.52
N GLN A 164 -16.13 -1.36 6.67
CA GLN A 164 -15.97 -2.38 5.63
C GLN A 164 -16.36 -3.75 6.18
N ARG A 165 -16.61 -4.69 5.28
CA ARG A 165 -16.97 -6.07 5.63
C ARG A 165 -16.13 -7.04 4.83
N PHE A 166 -15.81 -8.19 5.42
CA PHE A 166 -15.41 -9.37 4.67
C PHE A 166 -16.66 -10.14 4.24
N ALA A 167 -16.63 -10.61 3.00
CA ALA A 167 -17.67 -11.45 2.43
C ALA A 167 -17.08 -12.79 2.00
N THR A 168 -17.86 -13.86 2.14
CA THR A 168 -17.54 -15.18 1.59
C THR A 168 -18.43 -15.48 0.40
N ALA A 169 -17.85 -16.09 -0.64
CA ALA A 169 -18.57 -16.35 -1.89
C ALA A 169 -18.00 -17.53 -2.65
N ALA A 170 -18.83 -18.15 -3.48
CA ALA A 170 -18.44 -19.17 -4.45
C ALA A 170 -19.31 -19.09 -5.71
N ALA A 171 -18.87 -19.74 -6.80
CA ALA A 171 -19.72 -19.88 -7.99
C ALA A 171 -20.97 -20.72 -7.68
N PRO A 172 -22.15 -20.37 -8.25
CA PRO A 172 -23.35 -21.19 -8.14
C PRO A 172 -23.11 -22.66 -8.47
N SER A 173 -22.33 -22.94 -9.52
CA SER A 173 -21.98 -24.30 -9.93
C SER A 173 -21.18 -25.10 -8.91
N TYR A 174 -20.39 -24.41 -8.07
CA TYR A 174 -19.71 -25.05 -6.93
C TYR A 174 -20.71 -25.39 -5.83
N LEU A 175 -21.56 -24.43 -5.47
CA LEU A 175 -22.55 -24.58 -4.40
C LEU A 175 -23.61 -25.62 -4.71
N ASP A 176 -23.99 -25.77 -5.98
CA ASP A 176 -24.94 -26.80 -6.42
C ASP A 176 -24.37 -28.22 -6.27
N ARG A 177 -23.05 -28.37 -6.36
CA ARG A 177 -22.37 -29.69 -6.21
C ARG A 177 -22.01 -30.01 -4.76
N HIS A 178 -21.67 -28.99 -3.95
CA HIS A 178 -21.09 -29.19 -2.61
C HIS A 178 -22.00 -28.70 -1.47
N GLY A 179 -23.14 -28.09 -1.79
CA GLY A 179 -24.04 -27.47 -0.83
C GLY A 179 -23.62 -26.04 -0.48
N ARG A 180 -24.53 -25.36 0.22
CA ARG A 180 -24.33 -24.00 0.71
C ARG A 180 -24.06 -24.04 2.20
N PRO A 181 -22.88 -23.59 2.70
CA PRO A 181 -22.59 -23.59 4.13
C PRO A 181 -23.60 -22.69 4.87
N GLN A 182 -24.10 -23.17 5.99
CA GLN A 182 -25.06 -22.47 6.86
C GLN A 182 -24.41 -21.93 8.12
N HIS A 183 -23.27 -22.50 8.51
CA HIS A 183 -22.47 -22.09 9.66
C HIS A 183 -20.99 -21.99 9.27
N PRO A 184 -20.20 -21.07 9.86
CA PRO A 184 -18.77 -20.92 9.53
C PRO A 184 -17.97 -22.23 9.59
N ASN A 185 -18.28 -23.12 10.53
CA ASN A 185 -17.60 -24.41 10.67
C ASN A 185 -17.82 -25.35 9.47
N ASP A 186 -18.89 -25.16 8.70
CA ASP A 186 -19.13 -25.96 7.50
C ASP A 186 -18.04 -25.74 6.45
N LEU A 187 -17.34 -24.60 6.51
CA LEU A 187 -16.20 -24.29 5.62
C LEU A 187 -15.04 -25.30 5.76
N LEU A 188 -14.96 -26.04 6.84
CA LEU A 188 -13.97 -27.12 7.03
C LEU A 188 -14.19 -28.29 6.06
N GLU A 189 -15.42 -28.47 5.59
CA GLU A 189 -15.81 -29.50 4.61
C GLU A 189 -15.80 -28.97 3.17
N HIS A 190 -15.52 -27.68 2.98
CA HIS A 190 -15.46 -27.04 1.68
C HIS A 190 -14.03 -26.79 1.22
N ALA A 191 -13.81 -26.77 -0.10
CA ALA A 191 -12.58 -26.25 -0.70
C ALA A 191 -12.56 -24.72 -0.56
N CYS A 192 -11.60 -24.18 0.18
CA CYS A 192 -11.46 -22.75 0.40
C CYS A 192 -10.16 -22.22 -0.18
N LEU A 193 -10.24 -21.13 -0.96
CA LEU A 193 -9.12 -20.51 -1.64
C LEU A 193 -8.50 -19.51 -0.68
N ARG A 194 -7.28 -19.78 -0.22
CA ARG A 194 -6.65 -19.04 0.89
C ARG A 194 -5.60 -18.04 0.41
N GLY A 195 -5.44 -16.97 1.18
CA GLY A 195 -4.36 -16.01 1.03
C GLY A 195 -3.26 -16.21 2.07
N ARG A 196 -2.00 -15.97 1.65
CA ARG A 196 -0.83 -15.93 2.54
C ARG A 196 -0.16 -14.57 2.42
N PHE A 197 0.13 -13.93 3.54
CA PHE A 197 0.93 -12.70 3.57
C PHE A 197 2.40 -12.96 3.23
N PRO A 198 3.15 -11.94 2.79
CA PRO A 198 4.60 -12.05 2.58
C PRO A 198 5.37 -12.51 3.82
N SER A 199 4.86 -12.24 5.02
CA SER A 199 5.39 -12.75 6.29
C SER A 199 5.26 -14.27 6.47
N GLY A 200 4.53 -14.95 5.57
CA GLY A 200 4.17 -16.36 5.71
C GLY A 200 2.89 -16.60 6.51
N SER A 201 2.33 -15.58 7.15
CA SER A 201 1.10 -15.70 7.93
C SER A 201 -0.12 -15.99 7.05
N MET A 202 -0.98 -16.87 7.54
CA MET A 202 -2.29 -17.19 6.97
C MET A 202 -3.33 -16.97 8.07
N PRO A 203 -3.95 -15.78 8.15
CA PRO A 203 -4.92 -15.52 9.20
C PRO A 203 -6.12 -16.47 9.08
N PRO A 204 -6.72 -16.88 10.22
CA PRO A 204 -8.00 -17.56 10.19
C PRO A 204 -9.06 -16.66 9.55
N TRP A 205 -10.07 -17.24 8.96
CA TRP A 205 -11.28 -16.50 8.60
C TRP A 205 -12.11 -16.28 9.84
N GLU A 206 -12.44 -15.04 10.09
CA GLU A 206 -13.25 -14.63 11.26
C GLU A 206 -14.66 -14.30 10.80
N PHE A 207 -15.64 -14.75 11.59
CA PHE A 207 -17.06 -14.55 11.37
C PHE A 207 -17.68 -14.05 12.67
N GLU A 208 -18.71 -13.21 12.58
CA GLU A 208 -19.39 -12.67 13.74
C GLU A 208 -20.90 -12.62 13.48
N ARG A 209 -21.65 -13.08 14.45
CA ARG A 209 -23.11 -12.97 14.44
C ARG A 209 -23.64 -12.80 15.85
N GLU A 210 -24.38 -11.74 16.12
CA GLU A 210 -25.04 -11.48 17.42
C GLU A 210 -24.07 -11.55 18.62
N GLY A 211 -22.80 -11.16 18.43
CA GLY A 211 -21.74 -11.20 19.44
C GLY A 211 -21.02 -12.56 19.57
N GLU A 212 -21.46 -13.58 18.82
CA GLU A 212 -20.71 -14.81 18.67
C GLU A 212 -19.63 -14.65 17.61
N VAL A 213 -18.37 -14.88 17.99
CA VAL A 213 -17.20 -14.83 17.09
C VAL A 213 -16.71 -16.24 16.81
N VAL A 214 -16.70 -16.62 15.53
CA VAL A 214 -16.22 -17.94 15.08
C VAL A 214 -14.98 -17.75 14.20
N ARG A 215 -13.89 -18.44 14.54
CA ARG A 215 -12.64 -18.45 13.77
C ARG A 215 -12.44 -19.80 13.13
N VAL A 216 -12.23 -19.82 11.82
CA VAL A 216 -12.08 -21.04 11.04
C VAL A 216 -10.78 -20.98 10.25
N GLU A 217 -10.05 -22.10 10.22
CA GLU A 217 -8.87 -22.27 9.39
C GLU A 217 -9.17 -23.28 8.27
N PRO A 218 -9.97 -22.90 7.26
CA PRO A 218 -10.35 -23.82 6.21
C PRO A 218 -9.15 -24.10 5.31
N THR A 219 -9.23 -25.20 4.56
CA THR A 219 -8.19 -25.63 3.63
C THR A 219 -8.74 -25.71 2.21
N GLY A 220 -7.86 -25.82 1.21
CA GLY A 220 -8.30 -25.98 -0.16
C GLY A 220 -7.14 -26.06 -1.15
N PRO A 221 -7.47 -26.21 -2.45
CA PRO A 221 -6.49 -26.56 -3.48
C PRO A 221 -5.62 -25.38 -3.92
N LEU A 222 -5.98 -24.13 -3.57
CA LEU A 222 -5.27 -22.94 -4.02
C LEU A 222 -4.88 -22.05 -2.83
N LEU A 223 -3.60 -21.73 -2.77
CA LEU A 223 -3.03 -20.77 -1.86
C LEU A 223 -2.35 -19.67 -2.69
N VAL A 224 -2.78 -18.43 -2.53
CA VAL A 224 -2.25 -17.27 -3.27
C VAL A 224 -1.48 -16.33 -2.35
N SER A 225 -0.55 -15.55 -2.91
CA SER A 225 0.07 -14.44 -2.20
C SER A 225 -0.92 -13.27 -2.13
N ILE A 226 -1.21 -12.82 -0.91
CA ILE A 226 -2.02 -11.60 -0.69
C ILE A 226 -1.23 -10.43 -1.27
N GLY A 227 -1.90 -9.59 -2.05
CA GLY A 227 -1.33 -8.43 -2.73
C GLY A 227 -1.03 -8.66 -4.21
N GLY A 228 -0.49 -9.82 -4.61
CA GLY A 228 -0.07 -10.05 -6.00
C GLY A 228 -0.97 -10.98 -6.81
N ALA A 229 -1.71 -11.86 -6.16
CA ALA A 229 -2.41 -12.95 -6.85
C ALA A 229 -3.89 -13.11 -6.41
N VAL A 230 -4.50 -12.08 -5.84
CA VAL A 230 -5.90 -12.14 -5.38
C VAL A 230 -6.86 -12.35 -6.55
N ASP A 231 -6.59 -11.75 -7.70
CA ASP A 231 -7.44 -11.93 -8.90
C ASP A 231 -7.45 -13.38 -9.37
N LEU A 232 -6.33 -14.12 -9.23
CA LEU A 232 -6.30 -15.57 -9.52
C LEU A 232 -7.25 -16.36 -8.60
N ALA A 233 -7.32 -15.99 -7.31
CA ALA A 233 -8.26 -16.65 -6.39
C ALA A 233 -9.72 -16.36 -6.76
N ILE A 234 -10.02 -15.13 -7.20
CA ILE A 234 -11.34 -14.74 -7.69
C ILE A 234 -11.71 -15.55 -8.95
N ASP A 235 -10.81 -15.60 -9.94
CA ASP A 235 -11.02 -16.34 -11.18
C ASP A 235 -11.23 -17.84 -10.91
N ALA A 236 -10.45 -18.42 -9.98
CA ALA A 236 -10.63 -19.80 -9.55
C ALA A 236 -11.98 -20.03 -8.85
N ALA A 237 -12.44 -19.06 -8.04
CA ALA A 237 -13.75 -19.13 -7.42
C ALA A 237 -14.88 -19.08 -8.47
N ILE A 238 -14.79 -18.16 -9.45
CA ILE A 238 -15.74 -18.06 -10.57
C ILE A 238 -15.76 -19.35 -11.38
N ALA A 239 -14.62 -20.00 -11.57
CA ALA A 239 -14.51 -21.31 -12.25
C ALA A 239 -15.06 -22.48 -11.41
N GLY A 240 -15.54 -22.22 -10.18
CA GLY A 240 -16.14 -23.26 -9.33
C GLY A 240 -15.13 -24.17 -8.63
N THR A 241 -13.92 -23.64 -8.34
CA THR A 241 -12.85 -24.38 -7.62
C THR A 241 -13.05 -24.39 -6.11
N GLY A 242 -13.75 -23.37 -5.56
CA GLY A 242 -13.95 -23.27 -4.11
C GLY A 242 -14.52 -21.93 -3.66
N ILE A 243 -14.52 -21.73 -2.35
CA ILE A 243 -15.03 -20.53 -1.66
C ILE A 243 -13.89 -19.56 -1.44
N VAL A 244 -14.12 -18.25 -1.66
CA VAL A 244 -13.22 -17.15 -1.32
C VAL A 244 -13.77 -16.33 -0.15
N SER A 245 -12.87 -15.69 0.60
CA SER A 245 -13.22 -14.66 1.59
C SER A 245 -12.38 -13.42 1.32
N LEU A 246 -13.05 -12.32 0.96
CA LEU A 246 -12.43 -11.05 0.58
C LEU A 246 -13.32 -9.88 1.04
N PHE A 247 -12.85 -8.65 0.86
CA PHE A 247 -13.66 -7.46 1.10
C PHE A 247 -14.97 -7.54 0.29
N GLU A 248 -16.09 -7.24 0.92
CA GLU A 248 -17.41 -7.24 0.27
C GLU A 248 -17.44 -6.38 -0.98
N ASP A 249 -16.90 -5.14 -0.91
CA ASP A 249 -16.86 -4.22 -2.05
C ASP A 249 -16.03 -4.74 -3.22
N TRP A 250 -15.11 -5.66 -2.97
CA TRP A 250 -14.33 -6.32 -4.02
C TRP A 250 -15.17 -7.36 -4.77
N LEU A 251 -16.05 -8.07 -4.03
CA LEU A 251 -16.90 -9.12 -4.57
C LEU A 251 -18.24 -8.59 -5.11
N ARG A 252 -18.69 -7.41 -4.68
CA ARG A 252 -19.99 -6.84 -5.05
C ARG A 252 -20.26 -6.85 -6.56
N PRO A 253 -19.35 -6.40 -7.44
CA PRO A 253 -19.57 -6.45 -8.88
C PRO A 253 -19.74 -7.88 -9.44
N LEU A 254 -19.27 -8.90 -8.72
CA LEU A 254 -19.39 -10.31 -9.11
C LEU A 254 -20.74 -10.88 -8.65
N PHE A 255 -21.25 -10.40 -7.51
CA PHE A 255 -22.61 -10.69 -7.04
C PHE A 255 -23.65 -10.10 -8.00
N ASP A 256 -23.48 -8.84 -8.38
CA ASP A 256 -24.39 -8.13 -9.29
C ASP A 256 -24.49 -8.81 -10.66
N ARG A 257 -23.41 -9.46 -11.11
CA ARG A 257 -23.38 -10.26 -12.35
C ARG A 257 -23.85 -11.70 -12.17
N GLY A 258 -24.09 -12.15 -10.94
CA GLY A 258 -24.48 -13.53 -10.63
C GLY A 258 -23.40 -14.59 -10.89
N VAL A 259 -22.13 -14.17 -11.07
CA VAL A 259 -21.01 -15.12 -11.30
C VAL A 259 -20.46 -15.71 -10.00
N LEU A 260 -20.65 -15.00 -8.90
CA LEU A 260 -20.47 -15.50 -7.53
C LEU A 260 -21.77 -15.30 -6.75
N GLU A 261 -22.06 -16.25 -5.85
CA GLU A 261 -23.17 -16.20 -4.90
C GLU A 261 -22.60 -15.98 -3.48
N PRO A 262 -23.15 -15.01 -2.71
CA PRO A 262 -22.76 -14.81 -1.31
C PRO A 262 -23.18 -16.00 -0.46
N VAL A 263 -22.31 -16.41 0.46
CA VAL A 263 -22.59 -17.43 1.47
C VAL A 263 -22.26 -16.90 2.87
N LEU A 264 -22.94 -17.39 3.89
CA LEU A 264 -22.75 -16.99 5.29
C LEU A 264 -22.94 -15.48 5.53
N GLU A 265 -23.75 -14.79 4.74
CA GLU A 265 -23.95 -13.34 4.82
C GLU A 265 -24.31 -12.84 6.23
N PRO A 266 -25.15 -13.52 7.04
CA PRO A 266 -25.45 -13.14 8.41
C PRO A 266 -24.24 -13.19 9.37
N TRP A 267 -23.13 -13.82 8.94
CA TRP A 267 -21.91 -14.00 9.70
C TRP A 267 -20.76 -13.10 9.26
N TRP A 268 -20.96 -12.26 8.27
CA TRP A 268 -19.89 -11.42 7.74
C TRP A 268 -19.47 -10.37 8.77
N PRO A 269 -18.18 -10.36 9.18
CA PRO A 269 -17.71 -9.39 10.17
C PRO A 269 -17.61 -8.01 9.55
N SER A 270 -17.96 -7.00 10.33
CA SER A 270 -17.76 -5.59 10.02
C SER A 270 -16.59 -5.05 10.83
N PHE A 271 -15.78 -4.20 10.21
CA PHE A 271 -14.62 -3.59 10.86
C PHE A 271 -14.43 -2.14 10.39
N PRO A 272 -13.67 -1.32 11.16
CA PRO A 272 -13.37 0.05 10.76
C PRO A 272 -12.69 0.12 9.40
N GLY A 273 -13.01 1.16 8.65
CA GLY A 273 -12.33 1.46 7.39
C GLY A 273 -10.88 1.89 7.60
N PRO A 274 -10.15 2.10 6.49
CA PRO A 274 -8.74 2.43 6.57
C PRO A 274 -8.46 3.85 7.05
N PHE A 275 -7.23 4.04 7.52
CA PHE A 275 -6.70 5.34 7.94
C PHE A 275 -5.47 5.69 7.11
N LEU A 276 -5.39 6.96 6.69
CA LEU A 276 -4.14 7.58 6.29
C LEU A 276 -3.35 7.90 7.56
N TYR A 277 -2.13 7.39 7.68
CA TYR A 277 -1.26 7.67 8.82
C TYR A 277 0.05 8.29 8.38
N TYR A 278 0.56 9.24 9.17
CA TYR A 278 1.78 9.99 8.89
C TYR A 278 2.42 10.48 10.18
N PRO A 279 3.73 10.80 10.20
CA PRO A 279 4.43 11.26 11.39
C PRO A 279 3.92 12.59 11.91
N GLY A 280 3.50 12.63 13.21
CA GLY A 280 2.94 13.83 13.85
C GLY A 280 3.96 14.88 14.26
N ARG A 281 5.23 14.50 14.46
CA ARG A 281 6.29 15.41 14.97
C ARG A 281 7.04 16.18 13.89
N ARG A 282 6.71 16.00 12.61
CA ARG A 282 7.37 16.66 11.48
C ARG A 282 6.46 17.68 10.84
N LEU A 283 7.05 18.69 10.23
CA LEU A 283 6.33 19.59 9.32
C LEU A 283 5.77 18.75 8.18
N VAL A 284 4.44 18.78 8.02
CA VAL A 284 3.76 18.05 6.97
C VAL A 284 4.10 18.67 5.62
N PRO A 285 4.68 17.93 4.65
CA PRO A 285 4.98 18.46 3.32
C PRO A 285 3.73 19.01 2.63
N ALA A 286 3.90 20.03 1.79
CA ALA A 286 2.77 20.69 1.12
C ALA A 286 1.89 19.71 0.30
N PRO A 287 2.44 18.74 -0.47
CA PRO A 287 1.63 17.73 -1.15
C PRO A 287 0.81 16.85 -0.20
N LEU A 288 1.40 16.42 0.91
CA LEU A 288 0.68 15.60 1.90
C LEU A 288 -0.41 16.42 2.61
N ARG A 289 -0.13 17.68 2.95
CA ARG A 289 -1.14 18.57 3.55
C ARG A 289 -2.33 18.75 2.61
N ALA A 290 -2.07 19.03 1.32
CA ALA A 290 -3.12 19.14 0.31
C ALA A 290 -3.95 17.86 0.20
N PHE A 291 -3.32 16.69 0.29
CA PHE A 291 -4.04 15.41 0.26
C PHE A 291 -4.88 15.20 1.52
N ILE A 292 -4.35 15.52 2.71
CA ILE A 292 -5.10 15.44 3.97
C ILE A 292 -6.32 16.37 3.95
N ASP A 293 -6.14 17.61 3.50
CA ASP A 293 -7.24 18.58 3.42
C ASP A 293 -8.30 18.12 2.42
N PHE A 294 -7.87 17.57 1.28
CA PHE A 294 -8.76 17.03 0.27
C PHE A 294 -9.60 15.84 0.78
N ILE A 295 -9.00 14.88 1.47
CA ILE A 295 -9.74 13.71 2.00
C ILE A 295 -10.68 14.10 3.14
N LYS A 296 -10.32 15.08 3.98
CA LYS A 296 -11.20 15.61 5.04
C LYS A 296 -12.43 16.29 4.45
N ALA A 297 -12.24 17.17 3.46
CA ALA A 297 -13.34 17.83 2.78
C ALA A 297 -14.29 16.83 2.07
N ALA A 298 -13.73 15.78 1.45
CA ALA A 298 -14.51 14.72 0.83
C ALA A 298 -15.28 13.88 1.87
N GLY A 299 -14.69 13.64 3.05
CA GLY A 299 -15.32 12.92 4.15
C GLY A 299 -16.51 13.69 4.76
N GLU A 300 -16.38 15.00 4.89
CA GLU A 300 -17.45 15.88 5.38
C GLU A 300 -18.64 16.00 4.38
N ALA A 301 -18.34 15.94 3.07
CA ALA A 301 -19.35 15.99 2.03
C ALA A 301 -20.12 14.66 1.84
N GLY A 302 -19.53 13.53 2.29
CA GLY A 302 -20.09 12.19 2.15
C GLY A 302 -20.84 11.66 3.38
N ASP A 303 -20.97 12.44 4.45
CA ASP A 303 -21.74 12.08 5.65
C ASP A 303 -23.06 12.93 5.69
N PRO A 304 -24.15 12.48 5.04
CA PRO A 304 -25.43 13.16 5.11
C PRO A 304 -26.18 12.65 6.36
N GLY A 305 -25.78 13.11 7.54
CA GLY A 305 -26.71 13.02 8.67
C GLY A 305 -26.20 12.33 9.91
N THR A 306 -25.80 13.13 10.87
CA THR A 306 -26.21 13.00 12.28
C THR A 306 -27.62 13.48 12.43
#